data_38344279dce1c3867b4aadc917e46504
#
_entry.id   38344279dce1c3867b4aadc917e46504
#
_cell.length_a   1.000
_cell.length_b   1.000
_cell.length_c   1.000
_cell.angle_alpha   90.00
_cell.angle_beta   90.00
_cell.angle_gamma   90.00
#
_symmetry.space_group_name_H-M   'P 1'
#
loop_
_entity.id
_entity.type
_entity.pdbx_description
1 polymer ?
#
loop_
_entity_poly.entity_id
_entity_poly.type
_entity_poly.pdbx_seq_one_letter_code
_entity_poly.pdbx_strand_id
1 'polypeptide(L)'
;MEKNIDRREFLKRMGAGAAVIGATSALNSCSGGAGYAMIENIDPAGSGTKPIGDMTYRINHECGDKVSILGYGCMRWPNDPKTGVIDQETVNRLVDTAIEHGVNYFDTSPAYLRGLSERATGIALKRHPRDKYFIATKLSNFAEQQKSREASIALYNKSFTELQVDYIDYMLLHSIGGSMEDFNKR
;
A
#
# COMPACT_ATOMS: atom_id res chain seq x y z
N MET A 1 18.87 -34.39 -0.90
CA MET A 1 19.56 -33.20 -0.35
C MET A 1 19.34 -32.05 -1.33
N GLU A 2 18.30 -31.26 -1.14
CA GLU A 2 18.08 -30.04 -1.93
C GLU A 2 19.07 -28.96 -1.45
N LYS A 3 19.90 -28.49 -2.38
CA LYS A 3 20.80 -27.37 -2.10
C LYS A 3 19.98 -26.10 -2.07
N ASN A 4 19.86 -25.49 -0.90
CA ASN A 4 19.35 -24.12 -0.76
C ASN A 4 20.21 -23.19 -1.60
N ILE A 5 19.58 -22.60 -2.62
CA ILE A 5 20.23 -21.59 -3.48
C ILE A 5 20.20 -20.28 -2.70
N ASP A 6 21.35 -19.68 -2.43
CA ASP A 6 21.42 -18.38 -1.80
C ASP A 6 20.95 -17.26 -2.74
N ARG A 7 20.58 -16.12 -2.15
CA ARG A 7 20.04 -14.96 -2.86
C ARG A 7 20.95 -14.44 -3.98
N ARG A 8 22.25 -14.56 -3.79
CA ARG A 8 23.26 -14.09 -4.73
C ARG A 8 23.40 -15.04 -5.93
N GLU A 9 23.31 -16.34 -5.70
CA GLU A 9 23.29 -17.38 -6.71
C GLU A 9 22.01 -17.33 -7.55
N PHE A 10 20.87 -17.07 -6.92
CA PHE A 10 19.61 -16.83 -7.61
C PHE A 10 19.67 -15.64 -8.57
N LEU A 11 20.20 -14.50 -8.12
CA LEU A 11 20.34 -13.30 -8.95
C LEU A 11 21.32 -13.48 -10.11
N LYS A 12 22.40 -14.24 -9.92
CA LYS A 12 23.34 -14.59 -11.00
C LYS A 12 22.68 -15.45 -12.09
N ARG A 13 21.83 -16.41 -11.68
CA ARG A 13 21.10 -17.28 -12.62
C ARG A 13 20.02 -16.53 -13.39
N MET A 14 19.35 -15.56 -12.77
CA MET A 14 18.40 -14.67 -13.44
C MET A 14 19.10 -13.73 -14.44
N GLY A 15 20.29 -13.23 -14.12
CA GLY A 15 21.07 -12.37 -15.00
C GLY A 15 21.64 -13.10 -16.24
N ALA A 16 21.92 -14.39 -16.14
CA ALA A 16 22.43 -15.19 -17.26
C ALA A 16 21.35 -15.62 -18.27
N GLY A 17 20.07 -15.60 -17.87
CA GLY A 17 18.95 -15.94 -18.76
C GLY A 17 18.49 -14.81 -19.69
N ALA A 18 18.94 -13.58 -19.45
CA ALA A 18 18.53 -12.39 -20.22
C ALA A 18 19.33 -12.14 -21.50
N ALA A 19 20.28 -13.02 -21.86
CA ALA A 19 21.21 -12.80 -22.96
C ALA A 19 20.78 -13.39 -24.31
N VAL A 20 19.55 -13.91 -24.46
CA VAL A 20 19.10 -14.60 -25.70
C VAL A 20 17.90 -13.95 -26.40
N ILE A 21 17.44 -12.79 -25.99
CA ILE A 21 16.47 -12.05 -26.81
C ILE A 21 17.14 -10.75 -27.26
N GLY A 22 17.49 -10.75 -28.54
CA GLY A 22 18.29 -9.74 -29.17
C GLY A 22 17.70 -8.35 -29.22
N ALA A 23 18.62 -7.44 -29.17
CA ALA A 23 18.72 -6.16 -29.87
C ALA A 23 17.74 -5.04 -29.51
N THR A 24 18.39 -4.00 -28.98
CA THR A 24 18.02 -2.58 -29.04
C THR A 24 16.94 -2.08 -28.08
N SER A 25 17.34 -1.92 -26.84
CA SER A 25 17.07 -0.65 -26.15
C SER A 25 18.13 -0.43 -25.07
N ALA A 26 18.82 0.66 -25.20
CA ALA A 26 19.93 1.08 -24.39
C ALA A 26 19.58 1.06 -22.90
N LEU A 27 20.34 0.28 -22.12
CA LEU A 27 20.48 0.45 -20.70
C LEU A 27 21.10 1.83 -20.45
N ASN A 28 20.28 2.82 -20.25
CA ASN A 28 20.74 4.09 -19.71
C ASN A 28 20.75 3.95 -18.18
N SER A 29 21.92 3.66 -17.70
CA SER A 29 22.31 3.54 -16.31
C SER A 29 22.07 4.84 -15.56
N CYS A 30 21.52 4.70 -14.39
CA CYS A 30 21.47 5.60 -13.25
C CYS A 30 22.38 6.83 -13.29
N SER A 31 21.84 7.97 -13.69
CA SER A 31 22.25 9.26 -13.20
C SER A 31 21.09 10.23 -13.30
N GLY A 32 20.56 10.61 -12.14
CA GLY A 32 19.77 11.81 -11.91
C GLY A 32 18.59 12.12 -12.83
N GLY A 33 17.36 11.85 -12.38
CA GLY A 33 16.22 12.66 -12.83
C GLY A 33 15.29 12.09 -13.90
N ALA A 34 15.16 10.77 -14.06
CA ALA A 34 14.23 10.20 -15.06
C ALA A 34 13.27 9.14 -14.50
N GLY A 35 12.93 9.22 -13.22
CA GLY A 35 12.03 8.25 -12.56
C GLY A 35 10.54 8.44 -12.81
N TYR A 36 10.09 9.42 -13.59
CA TYR A 36 8.67 9.73 -13.77
C TYR A 36 8.16 9.70 -15.22
N ALA A 37 8.99 9.28 -16.18
CA ALA A 37 8.59 9.25 -17.59
C ALA A 37 7.68 8.06 -17.99
N MET A 38 7.25 7.24 -17.05
CA MET A 38 6.35 6.09 -17.32
C MET A 38 4.88 6.39 -16.99
N ILE A 39 4.55 7.64 -16.67
CA ILE A 39 3.15 8.04 -16.33
C ILE A 39 2.50 8.82 -17.49
N GLU A 40 3.16 8.99 -18.62
CA GLU A 40 2.63 9.77 -19.75
C GLU A 40 1.45 9.13 -20.50
N ASN A 41 1.01 7.93 -20.10
CA ASN A 41 -0.15 7.26 -20.71
C ASN A 41 -1.30 6.99 -19.73
N ILE A 42 -1.38 7.68 -18.62
CA ILE A 42 -2.62 7.71 -17.84
C ILE A 42 -3.49 8.78 -18.51
N ASP A 43 -4.43 8.34 -19.34
CA ASP A 43 -5.48 9.18 -19.90
C ASP A 43 -6.27 9.80 -18.74
N PRO A 44 -6.17 11.14 -18.50
CA PRO A 44 -6.91 11.80 -17.45
C PRO A 44 -8.42 11.82 -17.69
N ALA A 45 -8.88 11.35 -18.83
CA ALA A 45 -10.29 11.30 -19.22
C ALA A 45 -10.94 9.93 -19.01
N GLY A 46 -10.25 8.94 -18.40
CA GLY A 46 -10.90 7.68 -18.01
C GLY A 46 -11.26 6.75 -19.17
N SER A 47 -10.65 6.92 -20.36
CA SER A 47 -10.71 5.89 -21.40
C SER A 47 -9.72 4.79 -21.06
N GLY A 48 -10.07 3.98 -20.04
CA GLY A 48 -9.21 2.96 -19.49
C GLY A 48 -8.63 2.05 -20.56
N THR A 49 -7.32 2.11 -20.75
CA THR A 49 -6.62 0.98 -21.37
C THR A 49 -6.90 -0.22 -20.47
N LYS A 50 -7.58 -1.23 -21.02
CA LYS A 50 -7.80 -2.50 -20.30
C LYS A 50 -6.47 -2.98 -19.74
N PRO A 51 -6.43 -3.47 -18.49
CA PRO A 51 -5.20 -3.99 -17.89
C PRO A 51 -4.58 -5.02 -18.83
N ILE A 52 -3.27 -5.00 -18.95
CA ILE A 52 -2.53 -6.04 -19.67
C ILE A 52 -2.51 -7.29 -18.77
N GLY A 53 -3.60 -8.05 -18.78
CA GLY A 53 -3.79 -9.24 -17.96
C GLY A 53 -4.69 -9.03 -16.75
N ASP A 54 -5.08 -10.14 -16.12
CA ASP A 54 -5.91 -10.14 -14.92
C ASP A 54 -5.08 -9.95 -13.67
N MET A 55 -5.67 -9.29 -12.65
CA MET A 55 -5.06 -9.19 -11.34
C MET A 55 -4.79 -10.58 -10.76
N THR A 56 -3.57 -10.79 -10.31
CA THR A 56 -3.22 -12.01 -9.59
C THR A 56 -3.55 -11.87 -8.11
N TYR A 57 -4.18 -12.89 -7.55
CA TYR A 57 -4.54 -12.95 -6.14
C TYR A 57 -3.79 -14.09 -5.42
N ARG A 58 -3.64 -13.93 -4.11
CA ARG A 58 -3.16 -14.97 -3.19
C ARG A 58 -4.15 -15.16 -2.07
N ILE A 59 -4.25 -16.40 -1.59
CA ILE A 59 -5.06 -16.68 -0.42
C ILE A 59 -4.19 -16.54 0.82
N ASN A 60 -4.64 -15.75 1.76
CA ASN A 60 -4.08 -15.73 3.10
C ASN A 60 -4.59 -16.98 3.82
N HIS A 61 -3.70 -17.95 4.06
CA HIS A 61 -4.08 -19.25 4.62
C HIS A 61 -4.57 -19.18 6.07
N GLU A 62 -4.24 -18.11 6.79
CA GLU A 62 -4.68 -17.94 8.18
C GLU A 62 -6.16 -17.53 8.30
N CYS A 63 -6.67 -16.76 7.34
CA CYS A 63 -8.05 -16.25 7.38
C CYS A 63 -8.89 -16.59 6.13
N GLY A 64 -8.28 -17.14 5.08
CA GLY A 64 -8.96 -17.48 3.84
C GLY A 64 -9.17 -16.32 2.86
N ASP A 65 -8.72 -15.11 3.20
CA ASP A 65 -8.89 -13.92 2.36
C ASP A 65 -8.16 -14.05 1.03
N LYS A 66 -8.85 -13.76 -0.05
CA LYS A 66 -8.29 -13.70 -1.41
C LYS A 66 -7.81 -12.28 -1.69
N VAL A 67 -6.52 -12.03 -1.50
CA VAL A 67 -5.91 -10.69 -1.57
C VAL A 67 -5.14 -10.51 -2.88
N SER A 68 -5.27 -9.32 -3.51
CA SER A 68 -4.48 -8.96 -4.68
C SER A 68 -2.99 -8.87 -4.32
N ILE A 69 -2.11 -9.37 -5.19
CA ILE A 69 -0.66 -9.29 -4.93
C ILE A 69 -0.14 -7.86 -5.01
N LEU A 70 -0.87 -6.97 -5.68
CA LEU A 70 -0.63 -5.54 -5.64
C LEU A 70 -1.55 -4.92 -4.58
N GLY A 71 -0.97 -4.39 -3.50
CA GLY A 71 -1.68 -3.57 -2.52
C GLY A 71 -1.51 -2.08 -2.82
N TYR A 72 -2.50 -1.28 -2.42
CA TYR A 72 -2.46 0.17 -2.56
C TYR A 72 -1.99 0.84 -1.27
N GLY A 73 -0.82 1.49 -1.32
CA GLY A 73 -0.27 2.24 -0.19
C GLY A 73 -0.86 3.65 -0.11
N CYS A 74 -1.61 3.93 0.95
CA CYS A 74 -2.32 5.21 1.15
C CYS A 74 -1.48 6.30 1.85
N MET A 75 -0.19 6.09 2.02
CA MET A 75 0.70 7.00 2.75
C MET A 75 0.91 8.35 2.06
N ARG A 76 0.75 8.42 0.74
CA ARG A 76 1.12 9.58 -0.08
C ARG A 76 -0.03 10.08 -0.95
N TRP A 77 -1.21 10.26 -0.35
CA TRP A 77 -2.32 10.86 -1.07
C TRP A 77 -1.95 12.25 -1.60
N PRO A 78 -2.43 12.61 -2.79
CA PRO A 78 -2.25 13.95 -3.35
C PRO A 78 -2.76 15.01 -2.36
N ASN A 79 -1.92 16.01 -2.11
CA ASN A 79 -2.25 17.11 -1.20
C ASN A 79 -1.53 18.38 -1.63
N ASP A 80 -2.05 19.51 -1.21
CA ASP A 80 -1.41 20.79 -1.40
C ASP A 80 -0.12 20.85 -0.54
N PRO A 81 1.05 21.10 -1.13
CA PRO A 81 2.33 21.06 -0.41
C PRO A 81 2.48 22.18 0.63
N LYS A 82 1.71 23.28 0.51
CA LYS A 82 1.77 24.42 1.42
C LYS A 82 0.80 24.25 2.59
N THR A 83 -0.42 23.84 2.31
CA THR A 83 -1.50 23.72 3.31
C THR A 83 -1.64 22.33 3.88
N GLY A 84 -1.20 21.28 3.16
CA GLY A 84 -1.40 19.88 3.50
C GLY A 84 -2.83 19.39 3.25
N VAL A 85 -3.69 20.21 2.65
CA VAL A 85 -5.07 19.83 2.32
C VAL A 85 -5.07 18.72 1.28
N ILE A 86 -5.77 17.62 1.57
CA ILE A 86 -5.89 16.48 0.66
C ILE A 86 -6.75 16.85 -0.54
N ASP A 87 -6.29 16.51 -1.73
CA ASP A 87 -7.11 16.52 -2.95
C ASP A 87 -8.00 15.26 -2.97
N GLN A 88 -9.11 15.33 -2.25
CA GLN A 88 -10.02 14.21 -2.09
C GLN A 88 -10.60 13.71 -3.41
N GLU A 89 -10.81 14.59 -4.38
CA GLU A 89 -11.33 14.20 -5.68
C GLU A 89 -10.34 13.32 -6.45
N THR A 90 -9.07 13.69 -6.42
CA THR A 90 -8.00 12.85 -7.01
C THR A 90 -7.84 11.55 -6.24
N VAL A 91 -7.91 11.55 -4.90
CA VAL A 91 -7.91 10.32 -4.09
C VAL A 91 -9.04 9.39 -4.51
N ASN A 92 -10.24 9.92 -4.68
CA ASN A 92 -11.42 9.14 -5.11
C ASN A 92 -11.16 8.46 -6.47
N ARG A 93 -10.68 9.21 -7.46
CA ARG A 93 -10.36 8.65 -8.79
C ARG A 93 -9.28 7.57 -8.73
N LEU A 94 -8.26 7.77 -7.91
CA LEU A 94 -7.17 6.78 -7.74
C LEU A 94 -7.69 5.47 -7.12
N VAL A 95 -8.57 5.56 -6.13
CA VAL A 95 -9.20 4.39 -5.51
C VAL A 95 -10.15 3.70 -6.47
N ASP A 96 -10.98 4.45 -7.21
CA ASP A 96 -11.88 3.90 -8.23
C ASP A 96 -11.07 3.09 -9.26
N THR A 97 -10.02 3.69 -9.82
CA THR A 97 -9.12 3.04 -10.77
C THR A 97 -8.48 1.78 -10.18
N ALA A 98 -7.99 1.83 -8.94
CA ALA A 98 -7.36 0.69 -8.30
C ALA A 98 -8.34 -0.49 -8.15
N ILE A 99 -9.56 -0.24 -7.68
CA ILE A 99 -10.60 -1.28 -7.52
C ILE A 99 -11.05 -1.82 -8.87
N GLU A 100 -11.25 -0.96 -9.87
CA GLU A 100 -11.61 -1.35 -11.23
C GLU A 100 -10.58 -2.31 -11.84
N HIS A 101 -9.29 -2.11 -11.53
CA HIS A 101 -8.20 -2.97 -11.97
C HIS A 101 -7.91 -4.15 -11.03
N GLY A 102 -8.79 -4.43 -10.08
CA GLY A 102 -8.73 -5.61 -9.23
C GLY A 102 -7.86 -5.49 -7.99
N VAL A 103 -7.35 -4.30 -7.66
CA VAL A 103 -6.70 -4.08 -6.37
C VAL A 103 -7.77 -4.11 -5.28
N ASN A 104 -7.58 -4.97 -4.29
CA ASN A 104 -8.52 -5.11 -3.18
C ASN A 104 -7.89 -4.98 -1.79
N TYR A 105 -6.64 -4.52 -1.67
CA TYR A 105 -5.96 -4.33 -0.40
C TYR A 105 -5.42 -2.91 -0.30
N PHE A 106 -5.89 -2.14 0.69
CA PHE A 106 -5.54 -0.74 0.93
C PHE A 106 -4.88 -0.59 2.29
N ASP A 107 -3.62 -0.13 2.28
CA ASP A 107 -2.80 0.02 3.49
C ASP A 107 -2.70 1.49 3.88
N THR A 108 -3.14 1.82 5.08
CA THR A 108 -3.09 3.16 5.65
C THR A 108 -2.52 3.16 7.08
N SER A 109 -2.54 4.31 7.73
CA SER A 109 -2.13 4.46 9.13
C SER A 109 -2.59 5.81 9.68
N PRO A 110 -2.93 5.91 10.98
CA PRO A 110 -3.19 7.19 11.64
C PRO A 110 -1.97 8.12 11.69
N ALA A 111 -0.75 7.61 11.45
CA ALA A 111 0.46 8.43 11.39
C ALA A 111 0.70 9.07 10.00
N TYR A 112 0.00 8.61 8.95
CA TYR A 112 0.26 9.10 7.60
C TYR A 112 -0.41 10.44 7.35
N LEU A 113 0.29 11.32 6.59
CA LEU A 113 -0.21 12.65 6.23
C LEU A 113 -0.75 13.45 7.42
N ARG A 114 -0.01 13.44 8.55
CA ARG A 114 -0.39 14.13 9.79
C ARG A 114 -1.75 13.69 10.34
N GLY A 115 -2.13 12.44 10.12
CA GLY A 115 -3.39 11.86 10.57
C GLY A 115 -4.55 11.95 9.56
N LEU A 116 -4.33 12.48 8.36
CA LEU A 116 -5.38 12.69 7.36
C LEU A 116 -5.60 11.49 6.43
N SER A 117 -4.64 10.54 6.38
CA SER A 117 -4.68 9.44 5.43
C SER A 117 -5.88 8.50 5.64
N GLU A 118 -6.17 8.11 6.88
CA GLU A 118 -7.29 7.22 7.18
C GLU A 118 -8.62 7.84 6.72
N ARG A 119 -8.85 9.12 7.04
CA ARG A 119 -10.07 9.82 6.65
C ARG A 119 -10.23 9.92 5.13
N ALA A 120 -9.16 10.29 4.43
CA ALA A 120 -9.18 10.38 2.97
C ALA A 120 -9.43 9.01 2.32
N THR A 121 -8.79 7.96 2.85
CA THR A 121 -8.99 6.57 2.42
C THR A 121 -10.42 6.12 2.68
N GLY A 122 -10.97 6.36 3.87
CA GLY A 122 -12.33 6.00 4.24
C GLY A 122 -13.38 6.66 3.36
N ILE A 123 -13.25 7.97 3.09
CA ILE A 123 -14.16 8.70 2.18
C ILE A 123 -14.16 8.07 0.79
N ALA A 124 -12.98 7.74 0.25
CA ALA A 124 -12.87 7.17 -1.09
C ALA A 124 -13.44 5.74 -1.14
N LEU A 125 -13.06 4.87 -0.20
CA LEU A 125 -13.47 3.46 -0.16
C LEU A 125 -14.96 3.29 0.13
N LYS A 126 -15.58 4.17 0.93
CA LYS A 126 -17.02 4.13 1.22
C LYS A 126 -17.93 4.22 -0.02
N ARG A 127 -17.41 4.67 -1.14
CA ARG A 127 -18.09 4.74 -2.43
C ARG A 127 -18.26 3.36 -3.09
N HIS A 128 -17.56 2.35 -2.58
CA HIS A 128 -17.57 0.98 -3.08
C HIS A 128 -18.20 0.02 -2.07
N PRO A 129 -18.77 -1.11 -2.53
CA PRO A 129 -19.25 -2.15 -1.62
C PRO A 129 -18.15 -2.65 -0.70
N ARG A 130 -18.44 -2.75 0.61
CA ARG A 130 -17.46 -3.06 1.65
C ARG A 130 -16.77 -4.43 1.48
N ASP A 131 -17.46 -5.37 0.85
CA ASP A 131 -16.97 -6.72 0.53
C ASP A 131 -15.99 -6.78 -0.66
N LYS A 132 -15.73 -5.66 -1.33
CA LYS A 132 -14.83 -5.60 -2.48
C LYS A 132 -13.39 -5.28 -2.12
N TYR A 133 -13.12 -4.92 -0.87
CA TYR A 133 -11.78 -4.51 -0.46
C TYR A 133 -11.48 -4.85 1.00
N PHE A 134 -10.20 -4.98 1.27
CA PHE A 134 -9.62 -5.12 2.60
C PHE A 134 -8.94 -3.82 3.00
N ILE A 135 -9.12 -3.42 4.25
CA ILE A 135 -8.45 -2.28 4.86
C ILE A 135 -7.42 -2.78 5.86
N ALA A 136 -6.18 -2.39 5.66
CA ALA A 136 -5.11 -2.53 6.64
C ALA A 136 -4.79 -1.16 7.24
N THR A 137 -4.82 -1.05 8.56
CA THR A 137 -4.29 0.12 9.28
C THR A 137 -3.39 -0.32 10.42
N LYS A 138 -2.86 0.63 11.18
CA LYS A 138 -1.78 0.36 12.12
C LYS A 138 -2.00 1.03 13.46
N LEU A 139 -1.69 0.33 14.53
CA LEU A 139 -1.56 0.94 15.85
C LEU A 139 -0.25 1.73 15.89
N SER A 140 -0.35 3.06 15.80
CA SER A 140 0.78 4.00 15.68
C SER A 140 1.08 4.70 17.02
N ASN A 141 1.20 3.94 18.10
CA ASN A 141 1.46 4.41 19.45
C ASN A 141 2.96 4.69 19.70
N PHE A 142 3.56 5.61 18.95
CA PHE A 142 5.01 5.89 19.00
C PHE A 142 5.44 6.70 20.22
N ALA A 143 4.65 7.72 20.58
CA ALA A 143 4.96 8.59 21.70
C ALA A 143 4.74 7.87 23.02
N GLU A 144 5.54 8.19 24.04
CA GLU A 144 5.45 7.55 25.36
C GLU A 144 4.03 7.63 25.94
N GLN A 145 3.37 8.79 25.76
CA GLN A 145 2.01 9.03 26.23
C GLN A 145 0.95 8.18 25.51
N GLN A 146 1.29 7.57 24.36
CA GLN A 146 0.40 6.73 23.57
C GLN A 146 0.55 5.24 23.87
N LYS A 147 1.54 4.85 24.68
CA LYS A 147 1.85 3.44 24.94
C LYS A 147 0.97 2.81 26.02
N SER A 148 0.27 3.62 26.84
CA SER A 148 -0.65 3.03 27.79
C SER A 148 -1.76 2.25 27.07
N ARG A 149 -2.33 1.25 27.74
CA ARG A 149 -3.40 0.43 27.20
C ARG A 149 -4.60 1.29 26.79
N GLU A 150 -4.96 2.26 27.61
CA GLU A 150 -6.09 3.18 27.40
C GLU A 150 -5.85 4.06 26.18
N ALA A 151 -4.65 4.64 26.05
CA ALA A 151 -4.28 5.46 24.90
C ALA A 151 -4.23 4.64 23.61
N SER A 152 -3.72 3.42 23.66
CA SER A 152 -3.68 2.51 22.53
C SER A 152 -5.10 2.11 22.07
N ILE A 153 -6.02 1.84 22.99
CA ILE A 153 -7.44 1.58 22.70
C ILE A 153 -8.10 2.82 22.08
N ALA A 154 -7.80 4.01 22.57
CA ALA A 154 -8.33 5.26 22.01
C ALA A 154 -7.85 5.47 20.56
N LEU A 155 -6.58 5.20 20.27
CA LEU A 155 -6.02 5.24 18.90
C LEU A 155 -6.69 4.20 17.99
N TYR A 156 -6.85 2.98 18.49
CA TYR A 156 -7.54 1.90 17.78
C TYR A 156 -8.99 2.32 17.41
N ASN A 157 -9.76 2.79 18.38
CA ASN A 157 -11.14 3.23 18.14
C ASN A 157 -11.23 4.43 17.20
N LYS A 158 -10.26 5.34 17.25
CA LYS A 158 -10.20 6.49 16.35
C LYS A 158 -10.08 6.05 14.89
N SER A 159 -9.33 4.99 14.59
CA SER A 159 -9.17 4.49 13.22
C SER A 159 -10.51 4.09 12.59
N PHE A 160 -11.45 3.50 13.34
CA PHE A 160 -12.79 3.18 12.83
C PHE A 160 -13.56 4.45 12.45
N THR A 161 -13.48 5.49 13.29
CA THR A 161 -14.14 6.77 13.04
C THR A 161 -13.56 7.46 11.81
N GLU A 162 -12.25 7.52 11.68
CA GLU A 162 -11.60 8.19 10.55
C GLU A 162 -11.80 7.41 9.24
N LEU A 163 -11.72 6.09 9.27
CA LEU A 163 -11.98 5.23 8.12
C LEU A 163 -13.49 5.12 7.79
N GLN A 164 -14.38 5.50 8.71
CA GLN A 164 -15.84 5.41 8.56
C GLN A 164 -16.33 3.98 8.31
N VAL A 165 -15.80 3.01 9.07
CA VAL A 165 -16.09 1.58 8.92
C VAL A 165 -16.49 0.94 10.25
N ASP A 166 -17.25 -0.15 10.18
CA ASP A 166 -17.66 -0.93 11.33
C ASP A 166 -16.63 -2.01 11.68
N TYR A 167 -15.77 -2.39 10.73
CA TYR A 167 -14.68 -3.34 10.93
C TYR A 167 -13.46 -3.00 10.07
N ILE A 168 -12.28 -3.39 10.56
CA ILE A 168 -10.98 -3.31 9.90
C ILE A 168 -10.49 -4.72 9.70
N ASP A 169 -10.05 -5.06 8.46
CA ASP A 169 -9.66 -6.42 8.11
C ASP A 169 -8.29 -6.78 8.71
N TYR A 170 -7.34 -5.84 8.68
CA TYR A 170 -5.98 -6.06 9.15
C TYR A 170 -5.51 -4.92 10.06
N MET A 171 -5.16 -5.25 11.29
CA MET A 171 -4.56 -4.31 12.24
C MET A 171 -3.11 -4.71 12.50
N LEU A 172 -2.17 -3.83 12.14
CA LEU A 172 -0.75 -4.06 12.31
C LEU A 172 -0.18 -3.25 13.49
N LEU A 173 0.89 -3.74 14.09
CA LEU A 173 1.72 -2.93 14.98
C LEU A 173 2.69 -2.11 14.15
N HIS A 174 2.68 -0.79 14.31
CA HIS A 174 3.43 0.11 13.45
C HIS A 174 4.85 0.32 13.97
N SER A 175 5.86 0.01 13.12
CA SER A 175 7.28 0.27 13.43
C SER A 175 7.72 -0.30 14.77
N ILE A 176 7.52 -1.59 14.96
CA ILE A 176 7.81 -2.30 16.21
C ILE A 176 9.31 -2.41 16.55
N GLY A 177 10.18 -1.86 15.70
CA GLY A 177 11.63 -1.91 15.87
C GLY A 177 12.29 -3.12 15.21
N GLY A 178 13.60 -3.24 15.43
CA GLY A 178 14.43 -4.29 14.82
C GLY A 178 14.74 -5.46 15.76
N SER A 179 14.26 -5.45 16.99
CA SER A 179 14.58 -6.45 18.02
C SER A 179 13.35 -6.87 18.83
N MET A 180 13.44 -8.03 19.49
CA MET A 180 12.42 -8.47 20.46
C MET A 180 12.35 -7.54 21.67
N GLU A 181 13.44 -6.88 22.03
CA GLU A 181 13.43 -5.88 23.10
C GLU A 181 12.57 -4.67 22.73
N ASP A 182 12.66 -4.18 21.48
CA ASP A 182 11.82 -3.08 21.00
C ASP A 182 10.35 -3.50 20.95
N PHE A 183 10.07 -4.73 20.52
CA PHE A 183 8.72 -5.28 20.53
C PHE A 183 8.13 -5.34 21.94
N ASN A 184 8.88 -5.80 22.94
CA ASN A 184 8.41 -5.95 24.31
C ASN A 184 8.21 -4.61 25.04
N LYS A 185 8.72 -3.50 24.49
CA LYS A 185 8.52 -2.13 25.02
C LYS A 185 7.23 -1.47 24.51
N ARG A 186 6.52 -2.14 23.59
CA ARG A 186 5.28 -1.65 22.98
C ARG A 186 4.06 -2.23 23.65
#